data_f24aad33f28a4343bee22fadea796996
#
_entry.id   f24aad33f28a4343bee22fadea796996
#
_cell.length_a   1.000
_cell.length_b   1.000
_cell.length_c   1.000
_cell.angle_alpha   90.00
_cell.angle_beta   90.00
_cell.angle_gamma   90.00
#
_symmetry.space_group_name_H-M   'P 1'
#
loop_
_entity.id
_entity.type
_entity.pdbx_description
1 polymer ?
#
loop_
_entity_poly.entity_id
_entity_poly.type
_entity_poly.pdbx_seq_one_letter_code
_entity_poly.pdbx_strand_id
1 'polypeptide(L)'
;MPPWWILAIGVVLVGMVAVAYGAALSAPVGWLILAAGSGTVSWLLWVTSPIIEVTETTLVAGRARLPRTSISAAIGLTGEQVRAERGPAADARRFILLRPWRASTGVLVTLDDDADPHPAWLLTSKNPDRLVRALQ
;
A
#
# COMPACT_ATOMS: atom_id res chain seq x y z
N MET A 1 -3.97 2.80 -7.57
CA MET A 1 -5.03 3.74 -7.16
C MET A 1 -5.77 3.14 -5.99
N PRO A 2 -6.10 3.87 -4.94
CA PRO A 2 -6.93 3.36 -3.86
C PRO A 2 -8.27 2.88 -4.43
N PRO A 3 -8.93 1.91 -3.80
CA PRO A 3 -10.23 1.46 -4.25
C PRO A 3 -11.23 2.62 -4.17
N TRP A 4 -12.07 2.73 -5.18
CA TRP A 4 -13.03 3.82 -5.34
C TRP A 4 -13.96 4.02 -4.12
N TRP A 5 -14.29 2.92 -3.41
CA TRP A 5 -15.16 2.98 -2.23
C TRP A 5 -14.54 3.74 -1.04
N ILE A 6 -13.21 3.74 -0.87
CA ILE A 6 -12.52 4.52 0.17
C ILE A 6 -12.66 6.01 -0.15
N LEU A 7 -12.48 6.37 -1.43
CA LEU A 7 -12.69 7.73 -1.88
C LEU A 7 -14.16 8.14 -1.68
N ALA A 8 -15.10 7.24 -2.01
CA ALA A 8 -16.52 7.48 -1.81
C ALA A 8 -16.86 7.73 -0.32
N ILE A 9 -16.36 6.88 0.60
CA ILE A 9 -16.54 7.09 2.04
C ILE A 9 -15.94 8.42 2.48
N GLY A 10 -14.74 8.75 2.05
CA GLY A 10 -14.09 10.02 2.39
C GLY A 10 -14.91 11.23 1.92
N VAL A 11 -15.40 11.19 0.68
CA VAL A 11 -16.25 12.27 0.13
C VAL A 11 -17.60 12.36 0.86
N VAL A 12 -18.22 11.24 1.23
CA VAL A 12 -19.47 11.23 2.01
C VAL A 12 -19.25 11.86 3.39
N LEU A 13 -18.18 11.51 4.09
CA LEU A 13 -17.87 12.12 5.39
C LEU A 13 -17.63 13.62 5.29
N VAL A 14 -16.86 14.06 4.29
CA VAL A 14 -16.66 15.48 3.99
C VAL A 14 -17.99 16.16 3.65
N GLY A 15 -18.85 15.49 2.88
CA GLY A 15 -20.18 15.99 2.52
C GLY A 15 -21.08 16.21 3.73
N MET A 16 -21.08 15.29 4.70
CA MET A 16 -21.82 15.45 5.95
C MET A 16 -21.38 16.69 6.73
N VAL A 17 -20.06 16.90 6.82
CA VAL A 17 -19.49 18.09 7.48
C VAL A 17 -19.86 19.35 6.69
N ALA A 18 -19.76 19.32 5.36
CA ALA A 18 -20.09 20.44 4.50
C ALA A 18 -21.56 20.86 4.60
N VAL A 19 -22.48 19.89 4.69
CA VAL A 19 -23.92 20.17 4.92
C VAL A 19 -24.15 20.79 6.29
N ALA A 20 -23.55 20.25 7.36
CA ALA A 20 -23.70 20.76 8.71
C ALA A 20 -23.22 22.22 8.82
N TYR A 21 -22.03 22.53 8.31
CA TYR A 21 -21.50 23.89 8.36
C TYR A 21 -22.17 24.83 7.34
N GLY A 22 -22.58 24.31 6.19
CA GLY A 22 -23.36 25.08 5.22
C GLY A 22 -24.72 25.53 5.77
N ALA A 23 -25.40 24.68 6.52
CA ALA A 23 -26.64 25.02 7.19
C ALA A 23 -26.44 25.95 8.39
N ALA A 24 -25.35 25.79 9.15
CA ALA A 24 -25.07 26.58 10.33
C ALA A 24 -24.55 27.99 10.04
N LEU A 25 -23.73 28.14 9.00
CA LEU A 25 -23.05 29.40 8.65
C LEU A 25 -23.58 30.01 7.37
N SER A 26 -23.35 29.38 6.23
CA SER A 26 -23.88 29.78 4.91
C SER A 26 -23.56 28.72 3.85
N ALA A 27 -24.39 28.68 2.78
CA ALA A 27 -24.20 27.75 1.68
C ALA A 27 -22.80 27.84 1.00
N PRO A 28 -22.21 29.02 0.75
CA PRO A 28 -20.85 29.12 0.22
C PRO A 28 -19.80 28.43 1.08
N VAL A 29 -19.92 28.53 2.40
CA VAL A 29 -18.99 27.84 3.35
C VAL A 29 -19.11 26.33 3.21
N GLY A 30 -20.30 25.79 3.10
CA GLY A 30 -20.52 24.37 2.84
C GLY A 30 -19.82 23.90 1.56
N TRP A 31 -19.96 24.65 0.46
CA TRP A 31 -19.31 24.34 -0.82
C TRP A 31 -17.79 24.40 -0.74
N LEU A 32 -17.24 25.38 -0.03
CA LEU A 32 -15.79 25.46 0.20
C LEU A 32 -15.25 24.26 0.98
N ILE A 33 -15.95 23.84 2.04
CA ILE A 33 -15.58 22.66 2.83
C ILE A 33 -15.64 21.40 1.96
N LEU A 34 -16.68 21.25 1.15
CA LEU A 34 -16.81 20.10 0.24
C LEU A 34 -15.66 20.04 -0.77
N ALA A 35 -15.37 21.14 -1.41
CA ALA A 35 -14.31 21.21 -2.44
C ALA A 35 -12.92 20.98 -1.83
N ALA A 36 -12.57 21.73 -0.78
CA ALA A 36 -11.28 21.62 -0.12
C ALA A 36 -11.08 20.25 0.54
N GLY A 37 -12.09 19.75 1.25
CA GLY A 37 -12.04 18.46 1.92
C GLY A 37 -11.92 17.29 0.94
N SER A 38 -12.72 17.28 -0.14
CA SER A 38 -12.64 16.23 -1.18
C SER A 38 -11.29 16.28 -1.91
N GLY A 39 -10.77 17.46 -2.19
CA GLY A 39 -9.44 17.65 -2.77
C GLY A 39 -8.35 17.10 -1.84
N THR A 40 -8.43 17.41 -0.55
CA THR A 40 -7.47 16.94 0.46
C THR A 40 -7.50 15.40 0.59
N VAL A 41 -8.69 14.80 0.66
CA VAL A 41 -8.84 13.33 0.71
C VAL A 41 -8.23 12.69 -0.54
N SER A 42 -8.53 13.22 -1.71
CA SER A 42 -8.00 12.68 -2.98
C SER A 42 -6.47 12.78 -3.04
N TRP A 43 -5.93 13.92 -2.66
CA TRP A 43 -4.48 14.16 -2.62
C TRP A 43 -3.78 13.24 -1.62
N LEU A 44 -4.34 13.10 -0.41
CA LEU A 44 -3.79 12.24 0.64
C LEU A 44 -3.75 10.77 0.19
N LEU A 45 -4.84 10.29 -0.41
CA LEU A 45 -4.91 8.93 -0.96
C LEU A 45 -3.90 8.70 -2.08
N TRP A 46 -3.61 9.72 -2.87
CA TRP A 46 -2.63 9.63 -3.95
C TRP A 46 -1.20 9.57 -3.40
N VAL A 47 -0.84 10.49 -2.50
CA VAL A 47 0.50 10.59 -1.90
C VAL A 47 0.85 9.40 -1.02
N THR A 48 -0.14 8.86 -0.27
CA THR A 48 0.07 7.72 0.63
C THR A 48 0.05 6.37 -0.07
N SER A 49 -0.16 6.33 -1.39
CA SER A 49 -0.15 5.08 -2.16
C SER A 49 1.29 4.60 -2.41
N PRO A 50 1.81 3.61 -1.68
CA PRO A 50 3.17 3.13 -1.88
C PRO A 50 3.30 2.49 -3.26
N ILE A 51 4.40 2.75 -3.95
CA ILE A 51 4.73 2.20 -5.25
C ILE A 51 5.75 1.07 -5.04
N ILE A 52 5.56 -0.06 -5.73
CA ILE A 52 6.59 -1.09 -5.88
C ILE A 52 7.12 -0.94 -7.28
N GLU A 53 8.39 -0.65 -7.38
CA GLU A 53 9.10 -0.48 -8.64
C GLU A 53 10.30 -1.44 -8.66
N VAL A 54 10.42 -2.19 -9.75
CA VAL A 54 11.54 -3.10 -9.98
C VAL A 54 12.37 -2.50 -11.11
N THR A 55 13.59 -2.11 -10.76
CA THR A 55 14.60 -1.66 -11.73
C THR A 55 15.56 -2.82 -12.00
N GLU A 56 16.43 -2.68 -12.98
CA GLU A 56 17.42 -3.73 -13.32
C GLU A 56 18.35 -4.08 -12.16
N THR A 57 18.64 -3.12 -11.28
CA THR A 57 19.57 -3.28 -10.16
C THR A 57 18.93 -3.27 -8.79
N THR A 58 17.70 -2.75 -8.67
CA THR A 58 17.12 -2.46 -7.35
C THR A 58 15.62 -2.76 -7.32
N LEU A 59 15.15 -3.32 -6.23
CA LEU A 59 13.73 -3.39 -5.86
C LEU A 59 13.40 -2.23 -4.91
N VAL A 60 12.51 -1.36 -5.32
CA VAL A 60 12.01 -0.25 -4.50
C VAL A 60 10.62 -0.59 -3.99
N ALA A 61 10.45 -0.63 -2.69
CA ALA A 61 9.19 -0.94 -2.04
C ALA A 61 8.81 0.18 -1.06
N GLY A 62 8.07 1.16 -1.56
CA GLY A 62 7.76 2.38 -0.82
C GLY A 62 9.00 3.23 -0.57
N ARG A 63 9.49 3.27 0.66
CA ARG A 63 10.73 3.98 1.04
C ARG A 63 11.95 3.07 1.11
N ALA A 64 11.73 1.77 1.14
CA ALA A 64 12.81 0.80 1.24
C ALA A 64 13.37 0.47 -0.14
N ARG A 65 14.67 0.29 -0.22
CA ARG A 65 15.41 -0.06 -1.43
C ARG A 65 16.24 -1.30 -1.16
N LEU A 66 16.13 -2.29 -2.01
CA LEU A 66 16.85 -3.54 -1.90
C LEU A 66 17.64 -3.79 -3.19
N PRO A 67 18.96 -3.96 -3.13
CA PRO A 67 19.73 -4.42 -4.28
C PRO A 67 19.26 -5.81 -4.71
N ARG A 68 19.15 -6.06 -6.02
CA ARG A 68 18.74 -7.37 -6.52
C ARG A 68 19.77 -8.47 -6.21
N THR A 69 21.02 -8.10 -6.02
CA THR A 69 22.09 -9.00 -5.63
C THR A 69 21.88 -9.63 -4.24
N SER A 70 21.11 -8.96 -3.37
CA SER A 70 20.76 -9.46 -2.03
C SER A 70 19.51 -10.36 -2.04
N ILE A 71 18.88 -10.59 -3.20
CA ILE A 71 17.69 -11.44 -3.31
C ILE A 71 18.14 -12.87 -3.61
N SER A 72 17.87 -13.80 -2.69
CA SER A 72 18.14 -15.22 -2.89
C SER A 72 16.97 -15.96 -3.55
N ALA A 73 15.72 -15.59 -3.21
CA ALA A 73 14.52 -16.20 -3.79
C ALA A 73 13.34 -15.25 -3.77
N ALA A 74 12.42 -15.41 -4.74
CA ALA A 74 11.15 -14.71 -4.77
C ALA A 74 10.04 -15.72 -5.10
N ILE A 75 9.04 -15.83 -4.22
CA ILE A 75 7.94 -16.80 -4.32
C ILE A 75 6.61 -16.05 -4.29
N GLY A 76 5.74 -16.32 -5.28
CA GLY A 76 4.37 -15.81 -5.30
C GLY A 76 3.51 -16.49 -4.24
N LEU A 77 2.75 -15.71 -3.49
CA LEU A 77 1.87 -16.17 -2.43
C LEU A 77 0.41 -15.90 -2.77
N THR A 78 -0.44 -16.89 -2.50
CA THR A 78 -1.90 -16.73 -2.52
C THR A 78 -2.39 -15.92 -1.32
N GLY A 79 -3.67 -15.51 -1.36
CA GLY A 79 -4.25 -14.74 -0.25
C GLY A 79 -4.26 -15.47 1.09
N GLU A 80 -4.41 -16.78 1.07
CA GLU A 80 -4.35 -17.61 2.29
C GLU A 80 -2.92 -17.67 2.84
N GLN A 81 -1.95 -17.87 1.96
CA GLN A 81 -0.53 -17.89 2.34
C GLN A 81 -0.09 -16.53 2.88
N VAL A 82 -0.50 -15.42 2.26
CA VAL A 82 -0.21 -14.07 2.79
C VAL A 82 -0.82 -13.88 4.19
N ARG A 83 -2.03 -14.41 4.45
CA ARG A 83 -2.62 -14.38 5.80
C ARG A 83 -1.84 -15.23 6.79
N ALA A 84 -1.43 -16.44 6.39
CA ALA A 84 -0.63 -17.32 7.23
C ALA A 84 0.73 -16.69 7.59
N GLU A 85 1.40 -16.06 6.62
CA GLU A 85 2.66 -15.37 6.80
C GLU A 85 2.55 -14.09 7.68
N ARG A 86 1.33 -13.62 7.90
CA ARG A 86 0.99 -12.51 8.81
C ARG A 86 0.39 -12.96 10.13
N GLY A 87 0.16 -14.23 10.29
CA GLY A 87 -0.46 -14.83 11.45
C GLY A 87 0.43 -14.81 12.70
N PRO A 88 -0.02 -15.41 13.81
CA PRO A 88 0.71 -15.43 15.08
C PRO A 88 2.09 -16.12 15.01
N ALA A 89 2.31 -16.95 13.99
CA ALA A 89 3.58 -17.62 13.73
C ALA A 89 4.51 -16.83 12.78
N ALA A 90 4.13 -15.61 12.41
CA ALA A 90 4.95 -14.78 11.54
C ALA A 90 6.26 -14.38 12.23
N ASP A 91 7.37 -14.46 11.49
CA ASP A 91 8.64 -13.94 12.00
C ASP A 91 8.58 -12.40 12.09
N ALA A 92 8.68 -11.88 13.31
CA ALA A 92 8.64 -10.44 13.58
C ALA A 92 9.79 -9.65 12.93
N ARG A 93 10.83 -10.34 12.46
CA ARG A 93 11.99 -9.73 11.79
C ARG A 93 11.75 -9.51 10.29
N ARG A 94 10.61 -9.97 9.73
CA ARG A 94 10.31 -9.76 8.33
C ARG A 94 9.88 -8.33 8.05
N PHE A 95 10.41 -7.75 6.97
CA PHE A 95 9.88 -6.48 6.47
C PHE A 95 8.55 -6.73 5.75
N ILE A 96 7.49 -6.06 6.20
CA ILE A 96 6.14 -6.24 5.66
C ILE A 96 5.69 -4.94 5.00
N LEU A 97 5.61 -4.92 3.66
CA LEU A 97 4.96 -3.85 2.91
C LEU A 97 3.55 -4.28 2.53
N LEU A 98 2.59 -3.87 3.33
CA LEU A 98 1.19 -4.14 3.07
C LEU A 98 0.56 -3.00 2.26
N ARG A 99 -0.13 -3.39 1.22
CA ARG A 99 -1.12 -2.55 0.55
C ARG A 99 -2.51 -3.06 0.93
N PRO A 100 -3.06 -2.65 2.07
CA PRO A 100 -4.27 -3.25 2.66
C PRO A 100 -5.48 -3.22 1.72
N TRP A 101 -5.48 -2.28 0.76
CA TRP A 101 -6.61 -2.05 -0.12
C TRP A 101 -6.47 -2.67 -1.53
N ARG A 102 -5.34 -3.28 -1.88
CA ARG A 102 -5.05 -3.55 -3.29
C ARG A 102 -4.79 -4.99 -3.66
N ALA A 103 -4.32 -5.80 -2.74
CA ALA A 103 -3.98 -7.17 -3.06
C ALA A 103 -4.15 -8.08 -1.84
N SER A 104 -4.89 -9.15 -2.02
CA SER A 104 -4.90 -10.29 -1.11
C SER A 104 -3.69 -11.20 -1.32
N THR A 105 -3.08 -11.16 -2.52
CA THR A 105 -1.91 -11.93 -2.94
C THR A 105 -0.62 -11.15 -2.72
N GLY A 106 0.53 -11.83 -2.73
CA GLY A 106 1.81 -11.19 -2.50
C GLY A 106 2.99 -11.97 -3.03
N VAL A 107 4.18 -11.46 -2.75
CA VAL A 107 5.46 -12.11 -3.02
C VAL A 107 6.28 -12.10 -1.75
N LEU A 108 6.80 -13.24 -1.38
CA LEU A 108 7.82 -13.38 -0.35
C LEU A 108 9.18 -13.34 -1.03
N VAL A 109 9.97 -12.34 -0.68
CA VAL A 109 11.34 -12.18 -1.16
C VAL A 109 12.26 -12.56 -0.02
N THR A 110 13.04 -13.62 -0.18
CA THR A 110 14.04 -14.05 0.79
C THR A 110 15.37 -13.36 0.47
N LEU A 111 16.05 -12.88 1.49
CA LEU A 111 17.31 -12.18 1.37
C LEU A 111 18.48 -13.10 1.74
N ASP A 112 19.59 -12.88 1.06
CA ASP A 112 20.90 -13.44 1.40
C ASP A 112 21.87 -12.28 1.63
N ASP A 113 21.58 -11.54 2.71
CA ASP A 113 22.35 -10.36 3.11
C ASP A 113 22.38 -10.28 4.64
N ASP A 114 23.52 -10.62 5.21
CA ASP A 114 23.74 -10.57 6.67
C ASP A 114 23.70 -9.13 7.24
N ALA A 115 23.80 -8.12 6.38
CA ALA A 115 23.74 -6.72 6.78
C ALA A 115 22.29 -6.19 6.89
N ASP A 116 21.30 -6.86 6.25
CA ASP A 116 19.89 -6.48 6.38
C ASP A 116 19.31 -7.13 7.66
N PRO A 117 18.73 -6.36 8.59
CA PRO A 117 18.08 -6.90 9.78
C PRO A 117 16.85 -7.78 9.46
N HIS A 118 16.36 -7.74 8.21
CA HIS A 118 15.17 -8.45 7.77
C HIS A 118 15.54 -9.63 6.87
N PRO A 119 15.34 -10.89 7.31
CA PRO A 119 15.68 -12.07 6.51
C PRO A 119 14.77 -12.27 5.29
N ALA A 120 13.60 -11.65 5.30
CA ALA A 120 12.66 -11.73 4.19
C ALA A 120 11.72 -10.52 4.13
N TRP A 121 11.26 -10.20 2.92
CA TRP A 121 10.31 -9.13 2.64
C TRP A 121 8.99 -9.71 2.13
N LEU A 122 7.88 -9.39 2.78
CA LEU A 122 6.53 -9.73 2.31
C LEU A 122 5.92 -8.52 1.61
N LEU A 123 5.78 -8.61 0.30
CA LEU A 123 5.25 -7.55 -0.56
C LEU A 123 3.87 -7.95 -1.09
N THR A 124 2.83 -7.17 -0.79
CA THR A 124 1.52 -7.44 -1.39
C THR A 124 1.44 -6.91 -2.82
N SER A 125 1.01 -7.75 -3.76
CA SER A 125 0.88 -7.42 -5.18
C SER A 125 -0.38 -8.04 -5.78
N LYS A 126 -1.02 -7.35 -6.73
CA LYS A 126 -2.14 -7.92 -7.51
C LYS A 126 -1.69 -8.94 -8.54
N ASN A 127 -0.43 -8.84 -8.98
CA ASN A 127 0.16 -9.71 -9.98
C ASN A 127 1.46 -10.30 -9.43
N PRO A 128 1.40 -11.27 -8.49
CA PRO A 128 2.58 -11.84 -7.86
C PRO A 128 3.50 -12.49 -8.90
N ASP A 129 2.95 -13.22 -9.88
CA ASP A 129 3.75 -13.90 -10.92
C ASP A 129 4.54 -12.93 -11.79
N ARG A 130 3.98 -11.76 -12.10
CA ARG A 130 4.69 -10.73 -12.85
C ARG A 130 5.82 -10.14 -12.01
N LEU A 131 5.59 -9.94 -10.72
CA LEU A 131 6.61 -9.43 -9.81
C LEU A 131 7.75 -10.45 -9.63
N VAL A 132 7.42 -11.73 -9.45
CA VAL A 132 8.41 -12.80 -9.36
C VAL A 132 9.28 -12.86 -10.62
N ARG A 133 8.66 -12.86 -11.81
CA ARG A 133 9.41 -12.85 -13.09
C ARG A 133 10.30 -11.63 -13.27
N ALA A 134 9.90 -10.49 -12.71
CA ALA A 134 10.71 -9.27 -12.79
C ALA A 134 11.89 -9.28 -11.80
N LEU A 135 11.86 -10.17 -10.79
CA LEU A 135 12.91 -10.33 -9.78
C LEU A 135 13.90 -11.47 -10.12
N GLN A 136 13.52 -12.36 -10.99
CA GLN A 136 14.39 -13.40 -11.56
C GLN A 136 15.24 -12.85 -12.72
#